data_672481f7c7b43fabd4de6009c6639f1e
#
_entry.id   672481f7c7b43fabd4de6009c6639f1e
#
_cell.length_a   1.000
_cell.length_b   1.000
_cell.length_c   1.000
_cell.angle_alpha   90.00
_cell.angle_beta   90.00
_cell.angle_gamma   90.00
#
_symmetry.space_group_name_H-M   'P 1'
#
loop_
_entity.id
_entity.type
_entity.pdbx_description
1 polymer ?
#
loop_
_entity_poly.entity_id
_entity_poly.type
_entity_poly.pdbx_seq_one_letter_code
_entity_poly.pdbx_strand_id
1 'polypeptide(L)'
;VKTFEDLWAELSTKAAERPEGSGTVQQLDAGVHAIGKKLLEEAAESWMAAEHEGKEATALEISQLLYHAQVLMLASGLTLDDVYAHL
;
A
#
# COMPACT_ATOMS: atom_id res chain seq x y z
N VAL A 1 14.90 9.33 3.79
CA VAL A 1 14.23 8.06 3.54
C VAL A 1 12.87 8.05 4.23
N LYS A 2 11.83 7.70 3.49
CA LYS A 2 10.47 7.64 4.02
C LYS A 2 10.28 6.32 4.76
N THR A 3 9.85 6.37 6.02
CA THR A 3 9.55 5.19 6.80
C THR A 3 8.11 4.72 6.53
N PHE A 4 7.76 3.54 7.05
CA PHE A 4 6.39 3.02 6.94
C PHE A 4 5.39 3.98 7.63
N GLU A 5 5.78 4.55 8.78
CA GLU A 5 4.96 5.52 9.51
C GLU A 5 4.82 6.83 8.75
N ASP A 6 5.91 7.28 8.11
CA ASP A 6 5.85 8.49 7.27
C ASP A 6 4.88 8.30 6.11
N LEU A 7 4.92 7.14 5.48
CA LEU A 7 3.98 6.82 4.39
C LEU A 7 2.55 6.83 4.90
N TRP A 8 2.31 6.24 6.07
CA TRP A 8 0.98 6.23 6.68
C TRP A 8 0.44 7.64 6.91
N ALA A 9 1.29 8.53 7.44
CA ALA A 9 0.91 9.93 7.66
C ALA A 9 0.57 10.63 6.34
N GLU A 10 1.38 10.40 5.31
CA GLU A 10 1.14 10.97 3.98
C GLU A 10 -0.18 10.48 3.38
N LEU A 11 -0.42 9.19 3.42
CA LEU A 11 -1.64 8.60 2.83
C LEU A 11 -2.88 8.97 3.63
N SER A 12 -2.77 9.07 4.96
CA SER A 12 -3.87 9.53 5.82
C SER A 12 -4.27 10.96 5.47
N THR A 13 -3.29 11.83 5.23
CA THR A 13 -3.52 13.19 4.80
C THR A 13 -4.23 13.23 3.44
N LYS A 14 -3.77 12.42 2.49
CA LYS A 14 -4.40 12.34 1.16
C LYS A 14 -5.84 11.83 1.25
N ALA A 15 -6.10 10.87 2.13
CA ALA A 15 -7.45 10.35 2.32
C ALA A 15 -8.39 11.43 2.89
N ALA A 16 -7.89 12.28 3.79
CA ALA A 16 -8.67 13.35 4.41
C ALA A 16 -8.87 14.53 3.47
N GLU A 17 -7.82 14.99 2.80
CA GLU A 17 -7.85 16.19 1.95
C GLU A 17 -8.33 15.92 0.53
N ARG A 18 -8.20 14.68 0.08
CA ARG A 18 -8.64 14.24 -1.25
C ARG A 18 -8.12 15.13 -2.38
N PRO A 19 -6.79 15.30 -2.50
CA PRO A 19 -6.24 16.17 -3.53
C PRO A 19 -6.61 15.66 -4.93
N GLU A 20 -6.92 16.61 -5.82
CA GLU A 20 -7.28 16.30 -7.19
C GLU A 20 -6.11 15.59 -7.91
N GLY A 21 -6.43 14.55 -8.67
CA GLY A 21 -5.42 13.79 -9.42
C GLY A 21 -4.66 12.76 -8.60
N SER A 22 -4.98 12.58 -7.31
CA SER A 22 -4.30 11.62 -6.45
C SER A 22 -4.67 10.18 -6.83
N GLY A 23 -3.67 9.35 -7.12
CA GLY A 23 -3.88 7.92 -7.34
C GLY A 23 -4.41 7.21 -6.11
N THR A 24 -3.98 7.64 -4.92
CA THR A 24 -4.47 7.08 -3.65
C THR A 24 -5.98 7.32 -3.49
N VAL A 25 -6.43 8.54 -3.75
CA VAL A 25 -7.86 8.87 -3.69
C VAL A 25 -8.65 8.04 -4.69
N GLN A 26 -8.13 7.86 -5.90
CA GLN A 26 -8.79 7.03 -6.92
C GLN A 26 -8.94 5.58 -6.46
N GLN A 27 -7.92 5.03 -5.81
CA GLN A 27 -8.01 3.66 -5.28
C GLN A 27 -9.02 3.55 -4.14
N LEU A 28 -9.03 4.52 -3.23
CA LEU A 28 -10.01 4.55 -2.14
C LEU A 28 -11.43 4.60 -2.70
N ASP A 29 -11.66 5.42 -3.72
CA ASP A 29 -12.98 5.54 -4.36
C ASP A 29 -13.37 4.26 -5.10
N ALA A 30 -12.41 3.53 -5.66
CA ALA A 30 -12.66 2.27 -6.36
C ALA A 30 -13.09 1.15 -5.39
N GLY A 31 -12.67 1.23 -4.13
CA GLY A 31 -13.14 0.33 -3.09
C GLY A 31 -12.23 -0.86 -2.80
N VAL A 32 -12.58 -1.58 -1.74
CA VAL A 32 -11.77 -2.68 -1.17
C VAL A 32 -11.46 -3.77 -2.19
N HIS A 33 -12.42 -4.14 -3.03
CA HIS A 33 -12.19 -5.20 -4.01
C HIS A 33 -11.08 -4.83 -5.01
N ALA A 34 -11.14 -3.62 -5.56
CA ALA A 34 -10.13 -3.14 -6.52
C ALA A 34 -8.76 -3.01 -5.84
N ILE A 35 -8.72 -2.52 -4.60
CA ILE A 35 -7.49 -2.40 -3.82
C ILE A 35 -6.90 -3.79 -3.56
N GLY A 36 -7.75 -4.76 -3.22
CA GLY A 36 -7.33 -6.14 -2.97
C GLY A 36 -6.70 -6.79 -4.20
N LYS A 37 -7.24 -6.54 -5.38
CA LYS A 37 -6.65 -7.03 -6.63
C LYS A 37 -5.25 -6.44 -6.85
N LYS A 38 -5.06 -5.16 -6.59
CA LYS A 38 -3.75 -4.51 -6.68
C LYS A 38 -2.76 -5.10 -5.68
N LEU A 39 -3.21 -5.32 -4.45
CA LEU A 39 -2.37 -5.92 -3.41
C LEU A 39 -1.90 -7.31 -3.83
N LEU A 40 -2.79 -8.11 -4.39
CA LEU A 40 -2.47 -9.46 -4.87
C LEU A 40 -1.46 -9.40 -6.01
N GLU A 41 -1.64 -8.46 -6.96
CA GLU A 41 -0.72 -8.29 -8.08
C GLU A 41 0.69 -7.95 -7.57
N GLU A 42 0.81 -7.03 -6.62
CA GLU A 42 2.11 -6.65 -6.06
C GLU A 42 2.74 -7.78 -5.26
N ALA A 43 1.94 -8.58 -4.56
CA ALA A 43 2.46 -9.75 -3.85
C ALA A 43 3.05 -10.76 -4.84
N ALA A 44 2.36 -11.03 -5.95
CA ALA A 44 2.84 -11.93 -6.98
C ALA A 44 4.11 -11.39 -7.64
N GLU A 45 4.15 -10.10 -7.95
CA GLU A 45 5.32 -9.46 -8.55
C GLU A 45 6.53 -9.47 -7.60
N SER A 46 6.30 -9.31 -6.31
CA SER A 46 7.37 -9.40 -5.30
C SER A 46 7.98 -10.80 -5.27
N TRP A 47 7.15 -11.81 -5.31
CA TRP A 47 7.59 -13.20 -5.35
C TRP A 47 8.39 -13.49 -6.62
N MET A 48 7.85 -13.10 -7.78
CA MET A 48 8.53 -13.33 -9.07
C MET A 48 9.86 -12.58 -9.14
N ALA A 49 9.91 -11.36 -8.65
CA ALA A 49 11.14 -10.58 -8.61
C ALA A 49 12.19 -11.28 -7.73
N ALA A 50 11.78 -11.80 -6.58
CA ALA A 50 12.69 -12.50 -5.66
C ALA A 50 13.28 -13.76 -6.30
N GLU A 51 12.50 -14.47 -7.10
CA GLU A 51 12.98 -15.70 -7.75
C GLU A 51 13.81 -15.43 -9.01
N HIS A 52 13.51 -14.37 -9.76
CA HIS A 52 14.03 -14.23 -11.12
C HIS A 52 14.72 -12.91 -11.44
N GLU A 53 14.53 -11.85 -10.66
CA GLU A 53 14.98 -10.52 -11.07
C GLU A 53 16.08 -9.91 -10.20
N GLY A 54 16.20 -10.32 -8.95
CA GLY A 54 17.26 -9.86 -8.07
C GLY A 54 16.81 -8.86 -7.03
N LYS A 55 17.80 -8.42 -6.25
CA LYS A 55 17.58 -7.68 -5.00
C LYS A 55 16.85 -6.34 -5.20
N GLU A 56 17.28 -5.55 -6.17
CA GLU A 56 16.73 -4.21 -6.35
C GLU A 56 15.29 -4.25 -6.83
N ALA A 57 14.99 -5.10 -7.81
CA ALA A 57 13.62 -5.27 -8.30
C ALA A 57 12.70 -5.81 -7.20
N THR A 58 13.20 -6.75 -6.41
CA THR A 58 12.45 -7.30 -5.28
C THR A 58 12.11 -6.22 -4.25
N ALA A 59 13.09 -5.37 -3.92
CA ALA A 59 12.88 -4.27 -2.98
C ALA A 59 11.83 -3.28 -3.51
N LEU A 60 11.87 -2.97 -4.81
CA LEU A 60 10.90 -2.09 -5.43
C LEU A 60 9.49 -2.67 -5.32
N GLU A 61 9.33 -3.96 -5.69
CA GLU A 61 8.01 -4.59 -5.66
C GLU A 61 7.45 -4.70 -4.23
N ILE A 62 8.32 -5.00 -3.26
CA ILE A 62 7.90 -5.04 -1.85
C ILE A 62 7.45 -3.65 -1.39
N SER A 63 8.13 -2.58 -1.82
CA SER A 63 7.71 -1.23 -1.46
C SER A 63 6.30 -0.91 -2.00
N GLN A 64 5.99 -1.38 -3.23
CA GLN A 64 4.67 -1.23 -3.80
C GLN A 64 3.62 -2.06 -3.04
N LEU A 65 4.01 -3.25 -2.60
CA LEU A 65 3.14 -4.10 -1.77
C LEU A 65 2.78 -3.40 -0.46
N LEU A 66 3.77 -2.80 0.21
CA LEU A 66 3.55 -2.06 1.46
C LEU A 66 2.63 -0.86 1.25
N TYR A 67 2.79 -0.14 0.14
CA TYR A 67 1.92 0.96 -0.22
C TYR A 67 0.45 0.50 -0.35
N HIS A 68 0.22 -0.55 -1.13
CA HIS A 68 -1.14 -1.06 -1.33
C HIS A 68 -1.73 -1.65 -0.04
N ALA A 69 -0.89 -2.25 0.82
CA ALA A 69 -1.34 -2.71 2.13
C ALA A 69 -1.89 -1.54 2.95
N GLN A 70 -1.21 -0.40 2.95
CA GLN A 70 -1.69 0.78 3.67
C GLN A 70 -2.97 1.36 3.06
N VAL A 71 -3.09 1.36 1.74
CA VAL A 71 -4.33 1.80 1.08
C VAL A 71 -5.50 0.91 1.52
N LEU A 72 -5.28 -0.41 1.60
CA LEU A 72 -6.29 -1.33 2.09
C LEU A 72 -6.65 -1.06 3.55
N MET A 73 -5.66 -0.76 4.39
CA MET A 73 -5.89 -0.39 5.79
C MET A 73 -6.79 0.84 5.88
N LEU A 74 -6.49 1.88 5.09
CA LEU A 74 -7.32 3.09 5.07
C LEU A 74 -8.75 2.79 4.62
N ALA A 75 -8.90 2.02 3.56
CA ALA A 75 -10.22 1.66 3.03
C ALA A 75 -11.03 0.81 4.00
N SER A 76 -10.35 0.09 4.89
CA SER A 76 -10.97 -0.80 5.87
C SER A 76 -11.19 -0.13 7.23
N GLY A 77 -10.83 1.14 7.36
CA GLY A 77 -11.00 1.89 8.61
C GLY A 77 -10.03 1.49 9.71
N LEU A 78 -8.88 0.93 9.35
CA LEU A 78 -7.86 0.48 10.31
C LEU A 78 -6.83 1.57 10.58
N THR A 79 -6.19 1.47 11.74
CA THR A 79 -5.02 2.28 12.09
C THR A 79 -3.78 1.40 12.08
N LEU A 80 -2.60 2.02 12.14
CA LEU A 80 -1.35 1.26 12.31
C LEU A 80 -1.39 0.42 13.58
N ASP A 81 -1.92 0.99 14.67
CA ASP A 81 -1.98 0.27 15.95
C ASP A 81 -2.87 -0.97 15.87
N ASP A 82 -3.96 -0.92 15.11
CA ASP A 82 -4.82 -2.08 14.91
C ASP A 82 -4.03 -3.25 14.32
N VAL A 83 -3.18 -2.96 13.35
CA VAL A 83 -2.35 -3.98 12.71
C VAL A 83 -1.18 -4.39 13.61
N TYR A 84 -0.50 -3.42 14.20
CA TYR A 84 0.66 -3.68 15.07
C TYR A 84 0.29 -4.53 16.30
N ALA A 85 -0.94 -4.43 16.78
CA ALA A 85 -1.40 -5.23 17.92
C ALA A 85 -1.30 -6.73 17.65
N HIS A 86 -1.26 -7.15 16.41
CA HIS A 86 -1.17 -8.56 16.03
C HIS A 86 0.26 -9.02 15.71
N LEU A 87 1.23 -8.12 15.73
CA LEU A 87 2.61 -8.47 15.51
C LEU A 87 3.30 -8.85 16.82
#